data_282f4131486c57a4c54aea6ff32c9a98
#
_entry.id   282f4131486c57a4c54aea6ff32c9a98
#
_cell.length_a   1.000
_cell.length_b   1.000
_cell.length_c   1.000
_cell.angle_alpha   90.00
_cell.angle_beta   90.00
_cell.angle_gamma   90.00
#
_symmetry.space_group_name_H-M   'P 1'
#
loop_
_entity.id
_entity.type
_entity.pdbx_description
1 polymer ?
#
loop_
_entity_poly.entity_id
_entity_poly.type
_entity_poly.pdbx_seq_one_letter_code
_entity_poly.pdbx_strand_id
1 'polypeptide(L)'
;QASHVIAIEIDPRLSEQLPITVSEMCPELAGKLEVINRDAMHVRAGEFEAAPTALIANLPYNVAVPVLLHFLAEVPSLRNVLVMVQKEVADRLCAGPGSRTYGIPSVKIQWFGKAEAAGNIGRNVFWPAPNVDSGLVRVNVSHPYGDNEVLRREVFQVIDAAFAHRRKTLRAGLANF
;
A
#
# COMPACT_ATOMS: atom_id res chain seq x y z
N GLN A 1 4.37 -2.63 20.67
CA GLN A 1 5.66 -2.27 20.09
C GLN A 1 6.11 -3.40 19.18
N ALA A 2 6.73 -3.06 18.02
CA ALA A 2 7.25 -4.06 17.09
C ALA A 2 8.49 -4.76 17.69
N SER A 3 8.61 -6.06 17.45
CA SER A 3 9.82 -6.83 17.83
C SER A 3 10.97 -6.57 16.86
N HIS A 4 10.66 -6.30 15.60
CA HIS A 4 11.58 -6.00 14.51
C HIS A 4 10.95 -5.00 13.56
N VAL A 5 11.73 -4.10 12.96
CA VAL A 5 11.29 -3.10 11.99
C VAL A 5 12.18 -3.19 10.76
N ILE A 6 11.55 -3.35 9.60
CA ILE A 6 12.21 -3.32 8.30
C ILE A 6 11.84 -1.99 7.64
N ALA A 7 12.83 -1.13 7.46
CA ALA A 7 12.68 0.14 6.77
C ALA A 7 13.16 0.02 5.32
N ILE A 8 12.29 0.38 4.38
CA ILE A 8 12.62 0.35 2.95
C ILE A 8 12.71 1.78 2.47
N GLU A 9 13.87 2.18 1.98
CA GLU A 9 14.16 3.55 1.57
C GLU A 9 14.92 3.55 0.23
N ILE A 10 14.44 4.33 -0.73
CA ILE A 10 15.04 4.42 -2.07
C ILE A 10 16.23 5.41 -2.11
N ASP A 11 16.21 6.47 -1.28
CA ASP A 11 17.31 7.43 -1.22
C ASP A 11 18.46 6.84 -0.40
N PRO A 12 19.64 6.59 -1.00
CA PRO A 12 20.76 5.98 -0.29
C PRO A 12 21.25 6.82 0.89
N ARG A 13 21.16 8.16 0.81
CA ARG A 13 21.58 9.05 1.90
C ARG A 13 20.70 8.90 3.13
N LEU A 14 19.37 8.77 2.93
CA LEU A 14 18.42 8.54 4.02
C LEU A 14 18.58 7.12 4.58
N SER A 15 18.76 6.15 3.70
CA SER A 15 19.01 4.75 4.08
C SER A 15 20.27 4.59 4.96
N GLU A 16 21.35 5.26 4.61
CA GLU A 16 22.60 5.26 5.39
C GLU A 16 22.45 6.01 6.73
N GLN A 17 21.69 7.11 6.74
CA GLN A 17 21.51 7.94 7.94
C GLN A 17 20.56 7.30 8.96
N LEU A 18 19.60 6.49 8.54
CA LEU A 18 18.54 5.97 9.43
C LEU A 18 19.08 5.12 10.59
N PRO A 19 20.01 4.16 10.39
CA PRO A 19 20.61 3.38 11.50
C PRO A 19 21.38 4.27 12.48
N ILE A 20 22.09 5.30 11.99
CA ILE A 20 22.83 6.24 12.81
C ILE A 20 21.85 7.00 13.71
N THR A 21 20.79 7.56 13.12
CA THR A 21 19.76 8.31 13.86
C THR A 21 19.11 7.44 14.94
N VAL A 22 18.76 6.18 14.61
CA VAL A 22 18.14 5.27 15.60
C VAL A 22 19.14 4.94 16.72
N SER A 23 20.42 4.72 16.40
CA SER A 23 21.44 4.44 17.40
C SER A 23 21.70 5.62 18.34
N GLU A 24 21.58 6.85 17.87
CA GLU A 24 21.73 8.07 18.67
C GLU A 24 20.50 8.37 19.53
N MET A 25 19.30 8.21 18.98
CA MET A 25 18.06 8.60 19.65
C MET A 25 17.45 7.49 20.52
N CYS A 26 17.62 6.22 20.12
CA CYS A 26 17.02 5.05 20.77
C CYS A 26 17.96 3.85 20.66
N PRO A 27 19.14 3.87 21.32
CA PRO A 27 20.19 2.84 21.16
C PRO A 27 19.71 1.43 21.48
N GLU A 28 18.74 1.29 22.40
CA GLU A 28 18.14 0.01 22.78
C GLU A 28 17.28 -0.62 21.66
N LEU A 29 16.95 0.15 20.62
CA LEU A 29 16.17 -0.30 19.47
C LEU A 29 17.03 -0.53 18.22
N ALA A 30 18.29 -0.13 18.22
CA ALA A 30 19.18 -0.21 17.06
C ALA A 30 19.30 -1.65 16.51
N GLY A 31 19.38 -2.65 17.38
CA GLY A 31 19.44 -4.06 16.99
C GLY A 31 18.10 -4.65 16.46
N LYS A 32 17.03 -3.85 16.42
CA LYS A 32 15.72 -4.27 15.89
C LYS A 32 15.40 -3.65 14.54
N LEU A 33 16.30 -2.84 13.99
CA LEU A 33 16.12 -2.16 12.71
C LEU A 33 16.94 -2.86 11.63
N GLU A 34 16.24 -3.29 10.59
CA GLU A 34 16.81 -3.68 9.30
C GLU A 34 16.52 -2.54 8.30
N VAL A 35 17.51 -2.15 7.50
CA VAL A 35 17.33 -1.12 6.46
C VAL A 35 17.65 -1.71 5.09
N ILE A 36 16.70 -1.63 4.18
CA ILE A 36 16.83 -2.09 2.80
C ILE A 36 16.83 -0.86 1.88
N ASN A 37 18.00 -0.54 1.31
CA ASN A 37 18.07 0.53 0.29
C ASN A 37 17.63 0.00 -1.06
N ARG A 38 16.35 0.19 -1.37
CA ARG A 38 15.72 -0.29 -2.60
C ARG A 38 14.43 0.46 -2.93
N ASP A 39 14.07 0.46 -4.21
CA ASP A 39 12.71 0.85 -4.63
C ASP A 39 11.70 -0.18 -4.10
N ALA A 40 10.70 0.30 -3.37
CA ALA A 40 9.64 -0.50 -2.78
C ALA A 40 8.88 -1.37 -3.80
N MET A 41 8.81 -0.95 -5.07
CA MET A 41 8.19 -1.72 -6.16
C MET A 41 8.99 -2.96 -6.58
N HIS A 42 10.24 -3.08 -6.15
CA HIS A 42 11.13 -4.19 -6.51
C HIS A 42 11.50 -5.11 -5.34
N VAL A 43 11.00 -4.80 -4.14
CA VAL A 43 11.24 -5.63 -2.94
C VAL A 43 10.45 -6.93 -3.04
N ARG A 44 11.07 -8.05 -2.63
CA ARG A 44 10.49 -9.39 -2.61
C ARG A 44 10.44 -9.95 -1.20
N ALA A 45 9.45 -10.80 -0.90
CA ALA A 45 9.31 -11.40 0.43
C ALA A 45 10.54 -12.15 0.91
N GLY A 46 11.29 -12.77 -0.01
CA GLY A 46 12.53 -13.51 0.31
C GLY A 46 13.73 -12.64 0.68
N GLU A 47 13.62 -11.31 0.61
CA GLU A 47 14.68 -10.37 0.98
C GLU A 47 14.62 -10.00 2.47
N PHE A 48 13.55 -10.33 3.16
CA PHE A 48 13.38 -10.01 4.58
C PHE A 48 14.01 -11.08 5.47
N GLU A 49 14.78 -10.67 6.48
CA GLU A 49 15.31 -11.59 7.51
C GLU A 49 14.18 -12.24 8.31
N ALA A 50 13.12 -11.50 8.57
CA ALA A 50 11.92 -11.98 9.26
C ALA A 50 10.66 -11.59 8.47
N ALA A 51 9.71 -12.51 8.35
CA ALA A 51 8.46 -12.29 7.63
C ALA A 51 7.62 -11.17 8.30
N PRO A 52 7.43 -9.99 7.66
CA PRO A 52 6.70 -8.89 8.26
C PRO A 52 5.19 -9.19 8.31
N THR A 53 4.56 -8.84 9.42
CA THR A 53 3.13 -9.05 9.65
C THR A 53 2.32 -7.76 9.54
N ALA A 54 2.98 -6.61 9.52
CA ALA A 54 2.35 -5.31 9.38
C ALA A 54 3.11 -4.43 8.40
N LEU A 55 2.38 -3.64 7.61
CA LEU A 55 2.91 -2.56 6.76
C LEU A 55 2.40 -1.22 7.28
N ILE A 56 3.31 -0.36 7.70
CA ILE A 56 3.01 1.00 8.14
C ILE A 56 3.80 1.97 7.27
N ALA A 57 3.13 2.80 6.47
CA ALA A 57 3.83 3.67 5.53
C ALA A 57 3.14 4.99 5.26
N ASN A 58 3.93 6.05 5.14
CA ASN A 58 3.55 7.28 4.46
C ASN A 58 4.00 7.16 3.00
N LEU A 59 3.07 6.78 2.12
CA LEU A 59 3.40 6.46 0.74
C LEU A 59 3.51 7.72 -0.15
N PRO A 60 4.52 7.78 -1.05
CA PRO A 60 4.59 8.84 -2.05
C PRO A 60 3.32 8.85 -2.91
N TYR A 61 2.76 10.04 -3.14
CA TYR A 61 1.41 10.19 -3.73
C TYR A 61 1.27 9.57 -5.12
N ASN A 62 2.30 9.66 -5.95
CA ASN A 62 2.27 9.19 -7.33
C ASN A 62 2.36 7.65 -7.49
N VAL A 63 2.84 6.94 -6.47
CA VAL A 63 3.05 5.48 -6.51
C VAL A 63 2.33 4.73 -5.39
N ALA A 64 1.52 5.42 -4.58
CA ALA A 64 0.89 4.85 -3.40
C ALA A 64 0.08 3.57 -3.68
N VAL A 65 -0.80 3.57 -4.68
CA VAL A 65 -1.62 2.41 -5.02
C VAL A 65 -0.79 1.25 -5.57
N PRO A 66 0.10 1.44 -6.56
CA PRO A 66 1.00 0.39 -7.01
C PRO A 66 1.83 -0.24 -5.88
N VAL A 67 2.46 0.57 -5.03
CA VAL A 67 3.28 0.08 -3.91
C VAL A 67 2.43 -0.73 -2.94
N LEU A 68 1.26 -0.23 -2.53
CA LEU A 68 0.36 -0.94 -1.63
C LEU A 68 -0.05 -2.30 -2.19
N LEU A 69 -0.50 -2.35 -3.45
CA LEU A 69 -0.92 -3.59 -4.11
C LEU A 69 0.26 -4.56 -4.31
N HIS A 70 1.45 -4.03 -4.58
CA HIS A 70 2.67 -4.83 -4.70
C HIS A 70 2.99 -5.55 -3.37
N PHE A 71 3.04 -4.82 -2.24
CA PHE A 71 3.30 -5.43 -0.94
C PHE A 71 2.25 -6.46 -0.53
N LEU A 72 0.97 -6.17 -0.76
CA LEU A 72 -0.10 -7.12 -0.49
C LEU A 72 0.00 -8.41 -1.33
N ALA A 73 0.58 -8.30 -2.52
CA ALA A 73 0.79 -9.44 -3.41
C ALA A 73 2.07 -10.23 -3.09
N GLU A 74 3.16 -9.53 -2.76
CA GLU A 74 4.49 -10.13 -2.58
C GLU A 74 4.72 -10.64 -1.16
N VAL A 75 4.01 -10.11 -0.17
CA VAL A 75 4.25 -10.39 1.24
C VAL A 75 3.03 -11.05 1.88
N PRO A 76 2.83 -12.37 1.70
CA PRO A 76 1.63 -13.08 2.16
C PRO A 76 1.52 -13.17 3.69
N SER A 77 2.60 -12.86 4.40
CA SER A 77 2.61 -12.79 5.88
C SER A 77 1.91 -11.57 6.46
N LEU A 78 1.63 -10.52 5.63
CA LEU A 78 0.93 -9.32 6.09
C LEU A 78 -0.47 -9.66 6.61
N ARG A 79 -0.82 -9.08 7.75
CA ARG A 79 -2.14 -9.17 8.38
C ARG A 79 -2.78 -7.80 8.55
N ASN A 80 -1.96 -6.80 8.84
CA ASN A 80 -2.41 -5.44 9.10
C ASN A 80 -1.63 -4.45 8.22
N VAL A 81 -2.36 -3.56 7.58
CA VAL A 81 -1.78 -2.47 6.82
C VAL A 81 -2.37 -1.16 7.31
N LEU A 82 -1.54 -0.15 7.53
CA LEU A 82 -1.94 1.22 7.77
C LEU A 82 -1.07 2.13 6.88
N VAL A 83 -1.70 2.76 5.90
CA VAL A 83 -0.99 3.65 4.99
C VAL A 83 -1.61 5.04 4.99
N MET A 84 -0.76 6.04 4.85
CA MET A 84 -1.15 7.42 4.58
C MET A 84 -0.96 7.70 3.10
N VAL A 85 -2.02 8.20 2.47
CA VAL A 85 -2.07 8.53 1.04
C VAL A 85 -2.84 9.83 0.84
N GLN A 86 -2.86 10.38 -0.37
CA GLN A 86 -3.76 11.51 -0.67
C GLN A 86 -5.20 11.17 -0.32
N LYS A 87 -5.96 12.15 0.18
CA LYS A 87 -7.36 11.98 0.60
C LYS A 87 -8.21 11.35 -0.51
N GLU A 88 -8.06 11.80 -1.75
CA GLU A 88 -8.78 11.24 -2.90
C GLU A 88 -8.45 9.75 -3.12
N VAL A 89 -7.19 9.36 -2.94
CA VAL A 89 -6.74 7.95 -3.06
C VAL A 89 -7.32 7.12 -1.92
N ALA A 90 -7.32 7.65 -0.69
CA ALA A 90 -7.96 6.99 0.45
C ALA A 90 -9.45 6.74 0.21
N ASP A 91 -10.16 7.75 -0.29
CA ASP A 91 -11.59 7.64 -0.61
C ASP A 91 -11.87 6.59 -1.69
N ARG A 92 -10.99 6.48 -2.70
CA ARG A 92 -11.09 5.44 -3.73
C ARG A 92 -10.82 4.04 -3.19
N LEU A 93 -9.78 3.86 -2.37
CA LEU A 93 -9.44 2.56 -1.77
C LEU A 93 -10.57 2.03 -0.87
N CYS A 94 -11.22 2.92 -0.13
CA CYS A 94 -12.30 2.58 0.81
C CYS A 94 -13.70 2.58 0.17
N ALA A 95 -13.82 2.95 -1.12
CA ALA A 95 -15.10 3.09 -1.79
C ALA A 95 -15.80 1.75 -1.97
N GLY A 96 -17.12 1.71 -1.69
CA GLY A 96 -17.99 0.59 -2.00
C GLY A 96 -18.66 0.71 -3.36
N PRO A 97 -19.24 -0.40 -3.86
CA PRO A 97 -20.02 -0.41 -5.09
C PRO A 97 -21.13 0.65 -5.08
N GLY A 98 -21.35 1.30 -6.23
CA GLY A 98 -22.36 2.35 -6.39
C GLY A 98 -21.89 3.76 -5.99
N SER A 99 -20.74 3.91 -5.33
CA SER A 99 -20.22 5.25 -5.05
C SER A 99 -19.51 5.86 -6.27
N ARG A 100 -19.42 7.20 -6.29
CA ARG A 100 -18.78 7.94 -7.40
C ARG A 100 -17.27 7.70 -7.49
N THR A 101 -16.63 7.32 -6.38
CA THR A 101 -15.20 7.10 -6.26
C THR A 101 -14.80 5.64 -6.46
N TYR A 102 -15.80 4.72 -6.56
CA TYR A 102 -15.53 3.30 -6.81
C TYR A 102 -14.84 3.07 -8.14
N GLY A 103 -13.76 2.31 -8.13
CA GLY A 103 -12.95 2.07 -9.32
C GLY A 103 -11.91 0.97 -9.13
N ILE A 104 -10.95 0.90 -10.03
CA ILE A 104 -9.89 -0.13 -10.04
C ILE A 104 -9.23 -0.32 -8.66
N PRO A 105 -8.78 0.73 -7.95
CA PRO A 105 -8.17 0.55 -6.63
C PRO A 105 -9.13 -0.06 -5.61
N SER A 106 -10.42 0.34 -5.65
CA SER A 106 -11.45 -0.18 -4.75
C SER A 106 -11.66 -1.68 -4.91
N VAL A 107 -11.64 -2.16 -6.16
CA VAL A 107 -11.90 -3.58 -6.47
C VAL A 107 -10.66 -4.41 -6.19
N LYS A 108 -9.47 -3.95 -6.65
CA LYS A 108 -8.23 -4.70 -6.48
C LYS A 108 -7.83 -4.90 -5.02
N ILE A 109 -8.06 -3.87 -4.16
CA ILE A 109 -7.75 -4.00 -2.74
C ILE A 109 -8.58 -5.08 -2.04
N GLN A 110 -9.83 -5.29 -2.47
CA GLN A 110 -10.74 -6.30 -1.91
C GLN A 110 -10.27 -7.73 -2.15
N TRP A 111 -9.38 -7.96 -3.13
CA TRP A 111 -8.74 -9.27 -3.30
C TRP A 111 -7.94 -9.69 -2.06
N PHE A 112 -7.33 -8.73 -1.41
CA PHE A 112 -6.44 -8.97 -0.28
C PHE A 112 -7.16 -8.86 1.07
N GLY A 113 -8.21 -8.06 1.16
CA GLY A 113 -8.92 -7.84 2.40
C GLY A 113 -9.83 -6.61 2.37
N LYS A 114 -10.26 -6.18 3.55
CA LYS A 114 -11.16 -5.03 3.72
C LYS A 114 -10.37 -3.76 3.97
N ALA A 115 -10.53 -2.77 3.10
CA ALA A 115 -10.00 -1.42 3.29
C ALA A 115 -11.02 -0.52 3.99
N GLU A 116 -10.58 0.21 5.00
CA GLU A 116 -11.40 1.12 5.81
C GLU A 116 -10.66 2.44 6.06
N ALA A 117 -11.40 3.55 6.05
CA ALA A 117 -10.83 4.84 6.43
C ALA A 117 -10.49 4.84 7.93
N ALA A 118 -9.25 5.23 8.25
CA ALA A 118 -8.74 5.23 9.61
C ALA A 118 -8.49 6.66 10.16
N GLY A 119 -8.83 7.68 9.38
CA GLY A 119 -8.71 9.09 9.77
C GLY A 119 -8.28 9.98 8.63
N ASN A 120 -8.25 11.27 8.88
CA ASN A 120 -7.77 12.29 7.95
C ASN A 120 -6.67 13.12 8.61
N ILE A 121 -5.71 13.57 7.81
CA ILE A 121 -4.61 14.43 8.24
C ILE A 121 -4.59 15.65 7.34
N GLY A 122 -4.81 16.81 7.96
CA GLY A 122 -4.79 18.08 7.25
C GLY A 122 -3.39 18.43 6.76
N ARG A 123 -3.31 19.08 5.60
CA ARG A 123 -2.04 19.47 4.96
C ARG A 123 -1.12 20.34 5.83
N ASN A 124 -1.68 21.05 6.80
CA ASN A 124 -0.92 22.00 7.65
C ASN A 124 -0.01 21.32 8.69
N VAL A 125 -0.08 20.00 8.85
CA VAL A 125 0.82 19.25 9.75
C VAL A 125 2.16 18.88 9.08
N PHE A 126 2.29 19.15 7.78
CA PHE A 126 3.49 18.82 7.00
C PHE A 126 4.32 20.08 6.69
N TRP A 127 5.62 19.89 6.57
CA TRP A 127 6.55 20.91 6.09
C TRP A 127 7.47 20.33 5.00
N PRO A 128 7.48 20.92 3.79
CA PRO A 128 6.51 21.89 3.29
C PRO A 128 5.10 21.32 3.21
N ALA A 129 4.08 22.21 3.34
CA ALA A 129 2.69 21.80 3.28
C ALA A 129 2.33 21.31 1.85
N PRO A 130 1.75 20.11 1.68
CA PRO A 130 1.27 19.65 0.40
C PRO A 130 0.03 20.42 -0.05
N ASN A 131 -0.33 20.30 -1.34
CA ASN A 131 -1.51 20.97 -1.91
C ASN A 131 -2.84 20.30 -1.52
N VAL A 132 -2.80 19.08 -1.00
CA VAL A 132 -3.99 18.27 -0.68
C VAL A 132 -3.87 17.65 0.71
N ASP A 133 -5.02 17.37 1.31
CA ASP A 133 -5.09 16.63 2.56
C ASP A 133 -4.73 15.15 2.35
N SER A 134 -4.35 14.48 3.43
CA SER A 134 -4.06 13.05 3.46
C SER A 134 -5.18 12.28 4.16
N GLY A 135 -5.32 11.02 3.78
CA GLY A 135 -6.19 10.05 4.44
C GLY A 135 -5.39 8.86 4.93
N LEU A 136 -5.76 8.34 6.09
CA LEU A 136 -5.27 7.07 6.60
C LEU A 136 -6.20 5.95 6.14
N VAL A 137 -5.62 4.90 5.57
CA VAL A 137 -6.33 3.69 5.16
C VAL A 137 -5.78 2.51 5.92
N ARG A 138 -6.67 1.79 6.60
CA ARG A 138 -6.38 0.48 7.20
C ARG A 138 -6.83 -0.61 6.26
N VAL A 139 -6.01 -1.65 6.08
CA VAL A 139 -6.43 -2.88 5.41
C VAL A 139 -6.24 -4.05 6.37
N ASN A 140 -7.34 -4.75 6.65
CA ASN A 140 -7.33 -6.02 7.36
C ASN A 140 -7.16 -7.12 6.31
N VAL A 141 -5.97 -7.70 6.23
CA VAL A 141 -5.61 -8.68 5.21
C VAL A 141 -6.16 -10.05 5.62
N SER A 142 -6.95 -10.66 4.74
CA SER A 142 -7.63 -11.93 5.02
C SER A 142 -7.61 -12.91 3.84
N HIS A 143 -7.14 -12.46 2.66
CA HIS A 143 -7.08 -13.26 1.42
C HIS A 143 -8.38 -14.00 1.10
N PRO A 144 -9.53 -13.30 1.00
CA PRO A 144 -10.85 -13.93 0.89
C PRO A 144 -11.01 -14.81 -0.35
N TYR A 145 -10.15 -14.62 -1.36
CA TYR A 145 -10.14 -15.40 -2.61
C TYR A 145 -8.91 -16.31 -2.74
N GLY A 146 -8.14 -16.48 -1.64
CA GLY A 146 -6.90 -17.28 -1.61
C GLY A 146 -5.68 -16.55 -2.19
N ASP A 147 -4.57 -17.28 -2.26
CA ASP A 147 -3.25 -16.75 -2.63
C ASP A 147 -2.81 -17.17 -4.04
N ASN A 148 -3.76 -17.58 -4.91
CA ASN A 148 -3.45 -17.99 -6.27
C ASN A 148 -3.05 -16.78 -7.13
N GLU A 149 -1.74 -16.66 -7.40
CA GLU A 149 -1.18 -15.54 -8.16
C GLU A 149 -1.67 -15.51 -9.62
N VAL A 150 -1.80 -16.67 -10.28
CA VAL A 150 -2.27 -16.75 -11.67
C VAL A 150 -3.70 -16.24 -11.75
N LEU A 151 -4.59 -16.76 -10.91
CA LEU A 151 -5.98 -16.32 -10.84
C LEU A 151 -6.08 -14.82 -10.51
N ARG A 152 -5.28 -14.32 -9.57
CA ARG A 152 -5.25 -12.90 -9.24
C ARG A 152 -4.89 -12.04 -10.45
N ARG A 153 -3.86 -12.43 -11.21
CA ARG A 153 -3.43 -11.69 -12.41
C ARG A 153 -4.54 -11.64 -13.46
N GLU A 154 -5.18 -12.78 -13.72
CA GLU A 154 -6.32 -12.86 -14.66
C GLU A 154 -7.48 -11.98 -14.20
N VAL A 155 -7.89 -12.06 -12.93
CA VAL A 155 -8.95 -11.23 -12.37
C VAL A 155 -8.60 -9.74 -12.45
N PHE A 156 -7.34 -9.37 -12.18
CA PHE A 156 -6.91 -7.98 -12.26
C PHE A 156 -6.94 -7.44 -13.70
N GLN A 157 -6.63 -8.27 -14.71
CA GLN A 157 -6.79 -7.90 -16.12
C GLN A 157 -8.26 -7.65 -16.48
N VAL A 158 -9.18 -8.52 -15.99
CA VAL A 158 -10.62 -8.30 -16.18
C VAL A 158 -11.08 -6.99 -15.52
N ILE A 159 -10.61 -6.70 -14.29
CA ILE A 159 -10.91 -5.45 -13.59
C ILE A 159 -10.43 -4.26 -14.42
N ASP A 160 -9.19 -4.28 -14.89
CA ASP A 160 -8.61 -3.19 -15.68
C ASP A 160 -9.42 -2.96 -16.97
N ALA A 161 -9.78 -4.02 -17.70
CA ALA A 161 -10.62 -3.93 -18.90
C ALA A 161 -12.02 -3.39 -18.59
N ALA A 162 -12.65 -3.87 -17.52
CA ALA A 162 -14.00 -3.45 -17.12
C ALA A 162 -14.08 -1.96 -16.78
N PHE A 163 -13.02 -1.39 -16.18
CA PHE A 163 -12.94 0.01 -15.77
C PHE A 163 -12.22 0.93 -16.78
N ALA A 164 -11.65 0.38 -17.86
CA ALA A 164 -10.92 1.16 -18.87
C ALA A 164 -11.78 2.29 -19.49
N HIS A 165 -13.08 2.09 -19.52
CA HIS A 165 -14.03 3.04 -20.11
C HIS A 165 -15.13 3.44 -19.12
N ARG A 166 -14.84 4.40 -18.25
CA ARG A 166 -15.71 4.82 -17.15
C ARG A 166 -17.18 5.07 -17.49
N ARG A 167 -17.50 5.44 -18.72
CA ARG A 167 -18.87 5.75 -19.18
C ARG A 167 -19.54 4.62 -19.97
N LYS A 168 -18.87 3.48 -20.16
CA LYS A 168 -19.43 2.34 -20.88
C LYS A 168 -19.99 1.30 -19.91
N THR A 169 -20.93 0.49 -20.39
CA THR A 169 -21.41 -0.69 -19.67
C THR A 169 -20.33 -1.74 -19.59
N LEU A 170 -20.37 -2.64 -18.59
CA LEU A 170 -19.44 -3.79 -18.48
C LEU A 170 -19.38 -4.59 -19.79
N ARG A 171 -20.52 -4.85 -20.43
CA ARG A 171 -20.56 -5.55 -21.72
C ARG A 171 -19.72 -4.84 -22.79
N ALA A 172 -19.80 -3.52 -22.86
CA ALA A 172 -19.02 -2.75 -23.83
C ALA A 172 -17.56 -2.58 -23.43
N GLY A 173 -17.23 -2.59 -22.12
CA GLY A 173 -15.87 -2.57 -21.61
C GLY A 173 -15.11 -3.87 -21.88
N LEU A 174 -15.81 -4.99 -21.77
CA LEU A 174 -15.24 -6.33 -21.94
C LEU A 174 -15.39 -6.91 -23.35
N ALA A 175 -15.91 -6.15 -24.32
CA ALA A 175 -16.19 -6.65 -25.67
C ALA A 175 -14.95 -7.11 -26.44
N ASN A 176 -13.78 -6.65 -26.05
CA ASN A 176 -12.47 -6.97 -26.68
C ASN A 176 -11.51 -7.68 -25.70
N PHE A 177 -12.04 -8.26 -24.62
CA PHE A 177 -11.26 -8.98 -23.61
C PHE A 177 -11.12 -10.47 -23.94
#